data_4325bb208f95fbd10f122a966556dfd4
#
_entry.id   4325bb208f95fbd10f122a966556dfd4
#
_cell.length_a   1.000
_cell.length_b   1.000
_cell.length_c   1.000
_cell.angle_alpha   90.00
_cell.angle_beta   90.00
_cell.angle_gamma   90.00
#
_symmetry.space_group_name_H-M   'P 1'
#
loop_
_entity.id
_entity.type
_entity.pdbx_description
1 polymer ?
#
loop_
_entity_poly.entity_id
_entity_poly.type
_entity_poly.pdbx_seq_one_letter_code
_entity_poly.pdbx_strand_id
1 'polypeptide(L)'
;MTHPLRLGVNIDHVATIRNARGGDFPDPVRAALLAAESGADGITAHLREDRRHIRDEDISELIARLTIPLNLEMAATEEMVRIACGIAPAACCLVPERRRELT
;
A
#
# COMPACT_ATOMS: atom_id res chain seq x y z
N MET A 1 1.98 -26.67 -15.22
CA MET A 1 3.04 -26.06 -14.39
C MET A 1 2.42 -25.41 -13.16
N THR A 2 2.96 -25.68 -12.02
CA THR A 2 2.48 -25.07 -10.78
C THR A 2 3.34 -23.86 -10.45
N HIS A 3 2.68 -22.80 -9.99
CA HIS A 3 3.38 -21.69 -9.36
C HIS A 3 3.59 -22.06 -7.90
N PRO A 4 4.80 -22.38 -7.49
CA PRO A 4 5.04 -22.83 -6.12
C PRO A 4 4.75 -21.74 -5.10
N LEU A 5 5.09 -20.47 -5.39
CA LEU A 5 4.93 -19.36 -4.47
C LEU A 5 4.58 -18.08 -5.21
N ARG A 6 3.87 -17.21 -4.50
CA ARG A 6 3.62 -15.84 -4.95
C ARG A 6 4.34 -14.88 -4.02
N LEU A 7 4.88 -13.81 -4.57
CA LEU A 7 5.57 -12.79 -3.80
C LEU A 7 4.72 -11.53 -3.71
N GLY A 8 4.32 -11.20 -2.49
CA GLY A 8 3.71 -9.91 -2.18
C GLY A 8 4.77 -8.98 -1.60
N VAL A 9 4.80 -7.74 -2.06
CA VAL A 9 5.77 -6.75 -1.58
C VAL A 9 5.03 -5.61 -0.91
N ASN A 10 5.39 -5.31 0.33
CA ASN A 10 4.84 -4.18 1.09
C ASN A 10 5.76 -2.98 0.91
N ILE A 11 5.16 -1.83 0.56
CA ILE A 11 5.93 -0.61 0.28
C ILE A 11 5.70 0.49 1.32
N ASP A 12 5.10 0.18 2.47
CA ASP A 12 4.77 1.18 3.49
C ASP A 12 5.99 1.97 3.95
N HIS A 13 7.11 1.29 4.18
CA HIS A 13 8.26 1.95 4.77
C HIS A 13 9.11 2.75 3.78
N VAL A 14 8.89 2.57 2.49
CA VAL A 14 9.39 3.50 1.49
C VAL A 14 8.74 4.87 1.73
N ALA A 15 7.43 4.88 1.99
CA ALA A 15 6.71 6.10 2.34
C ALA A 15 7.17 6.67 3.68
N THR A 16 7.49 5.82 4.65
CA THR A 16 8.05 6.26 5.94
C THR A 16 9.32 7.08 5.74
N ILE A 17 10.23 6.58 4.91
CA ILE A 17 11.48 7.27 4.62
C ILE A 17 11.23 8.58 3.87
N ARG A 18 10.36 8.56 2.87
CA ARG A 18 9.97 9.78 2.15
C ARG A 18 9.48 10.86 3.11
N ASN A 19 8.57 10.48 4.00
CA ASN A 19 7.96 11.42 4.94
C ASN A 19 8.99 11.95 5.94
N ALA A 20 9.90 11.11 6.40
CA ALA A 20 10.98 11.53 7.31
C ALA A 20 11.91 12.54 6.66
N ARG A 21 12.16 12.40 5.35
CA ARG A 21 13.00 13.33 4.60
C ARG A 21 12.29 14.64 4.28
N GLY A 22 10.95 14.63 4.27
CA GLY A 22 10.15 15.83 4.01
C GLY A 22 10.01 16.21 2.52
N GLY A 23 10.40 15.33 1.60
CA GLY A 23 10.31 15.58 0.16
C GLY A 23 9.45 14.53 -0.55
N ASP A 24 9.72 14.33 -1.84
CA ASP A 24 8.97 13.40 -2.68
C ASP A 24 9.64 12.04 -2.84
N PHE A 25 10.85 11.90 -2.36
CA PHE A 25 11.64 10.67 -2.52
C PHE A 25 12.12 10.12 -1.19
N PRO A 26 12.25 8.78 -1.09
CA PRO A 26 11.89 7.79 -2.11
C PRO A 26 10.38 7.69 -2.31
N ASP A 27 9.95 7.41 -3.54
CA ASP A 27 8.53 7.33 -3.91
C ASP A 27 8.04 5.88 -3.78
N PRO A 28 7.05 5.61 -2.91
CA PRO A 28 6.52 4.26 -2.74
C PRO A 28 5.84 3.71 -4.00
N VAL A 29 5.25 4.58 -4.83
CA VAL A 29 4.62 4.14 -6.08
C VAL A 29 5.69 3.64 -7.06
N ARG A 30 6.79 4.36 -7.18
CA ARG A 30 7.91 3.94 -8.02
C ARG A 30 8.50 2.62 -7.53
N ALA A 31 8.65 2.46 -6.22
CA ALA A 31 9.12 1.22 -5.63
C ALA A 31 8.19 0.05 -5.97
N ALA A 32 6.88 0.28 -5.91
CA ALA A 32 5.88 -0.74 -6.25
C ALA A 32 5.99 -1.14 -7.73
N LEU A 33 6.14 -0.17 -8.62
CA LEU A 33 6.29 -0.43 -10.05
C LEU A 33 7.57 -1.21 -10.34
N LEU A 34 8.66 -0.86 -9.67
CA LEU A 34 9.92 -1.59 -9.81
C LEU A 34 9.79 -3.02 -9.30
N ALA A 35 9.12 -3.22 -8.17
CA ALA A 35 8.86 -4.56 -7.64
C ALA A 35 8.05 -5.40 -8.64
N ALA A 36 7.03 -4.82 -9.24
CA ALA A 36 6.20 -5.49 -10.25
C ALA A 36 7.04 -5.91 -11.46
N GLU A 37 7.88 -5.00 -11.96
CA GLU A 37 8.77 -5.29 -13.08
C GLU A 37 9.77 -6.39 -12.75
N SER A 38 10.15 -6.50 -11.47
CA SER A 38 11.14 -7.47 -11.00
C SER A 38 10.52 -8.83 -10.64
N GLY A 39 9.22 -8.99 -10.81
CA GLY A 39 8.56 -10.28 -10.66
C GLY A 39 7.64 -10.41 -9.45
N ALA A 40 7.34 -9.35 -8.73
CA ALA A 40 6.35 -9.41 -7.66
C ALA A 40 4.97 -9.73 -8.22
N ASP A 41 4.21 -10.54 -7.49
CA ASP A 41 2.86 -10.96 -7.88
C ASP A 41 1.78 -10.04 -7.34
N GLY A 42 2.06 -9.28 -6.30
CA GLY A 42 1.14 -8.33 -5.71
C GLY A 42 1.87 -7.30 -4.87
N ILE A 43 1.19 -6.19 -4.65
CA ILE A 43 1.68 -5.10 -3.79
C ILE A 43 0.73 -4.97 -2.61
N THR A 44 1.29 -4.75 -1.43
CA THR A 44 0.53 -4.43 -0.23
C THR A 44 0.87 -3.02 0.23
N ALA A 45 -0.14 -2.25 0.56
CA ALA A 45 0.01 -0.93 1.14
C ALA A 45 -1.03 -0.75 2.23
N HIS A 46 -0.62 -0.18 3.35
CA HIS A 46 -1.49 0.10 4.49
C HIS A 46 -1.78 1.59 4.55
N LEU A 47 -3.04 1.96 4.34
CA LEU A 47 -3.51 3.32 4.55
C LEU A 47 -4.03 3.43 5.98
N ARG A 48 -3.17 3.90 6.88
CA ARG A 48 -3.55 4.07 8.30
C ARG A 48 -4.45 5.29 8.47
N GLU A 49 -5.29 5.26 9.49
CA GLU A 49 -6.13 6.41 9.83
C GLU A 49 -5.30 7.66 10.11
N ASP A 50 -4.12 7.50 10.72
CA ASP A 50 -3.24 8.62 11.07
C ASP A 50 -2.34 9.07 9.90
N ARG A 51 -2.38 8.37 8.77
CA ARG A 51 -1.59 8.71 7.57
C ARG A 51 -0.11 8.90 7.87
N ARG A 52 0.48 8.07 8.75
CA ARG A 52 1.89 8.25 9.14
C ARG A 52 2.89 7.92 8.03
N HIS A 53 2.50 7.13 7.05
CA HIS A 53 3.39 6.77 5.94
C HIS A 53 2.67 6.87 4.59
N ILE A 54 1.90 5.88 4.17
CA ILE A 54 1.14 5.90 2.92
C ILE A 54 0.09 7.02 2.98
N ARG A 55 -0.04 7.76 1.90
CA ARG A 55 -1.03 8.84 1.74
C ARG A 55 -2.13 8.40 0.78
N ASP A 56 -3.26 9.10 0.83
CA ASP A 56 -4.38 8.83 -0.06
C ASP A 56 -3.95 8.91 -1.53
N GLU A 57 -3.10 9.89 -1.88
CA GLU A 57 -2.58 10.05 -3.24
C GLU A 57 -1.75 8.84 -3.68
N ASP A 58 -0.98 8.25 -2.77
CA ASP A 58 -0.19 7.06 -3.08
C ASP A 58 -1.11 5.93 -3.52
N ILE A 59 -2.21 5.72 -2.79
CA ILE A 59 -3.18 4.66 -3.11
C ILE A 59 -3.81 4.92 -4.47
N SER A 60 -4.23 6.16 -4.74
CA SER A 60 -4.83 6.53 -6.02
C SER A 60 -3.88 6.26 -7.18
N GLU A 61 -2.60 6.61 -7.03
CA GLU A 61 -1.59 6.35 -8.05
C GLU A 61 -1.30 4.87 -8.23
N LEU A 62 -1.25 4.11 -7.13
CA LEU A 62 -1.05 2.67 -7.20
C LEU A 62 -2.18 2.02 -8.01
N ILE A 63 -3.43 2.36 -7.72
CA ILE A 63 -4.58 1.83 -8.44
C ILE A 63 -4.52 2.19 -9.92
N ALA A 64 -4.11 3.41 -10.23
CA ALA A 64 -4.05 3.87 -11.62
C ALA A 64 -2.91 3.22 -12.43
N ARG A 65 -1.79 2.89 -11.78
CA ARG A 65 -0.55 2.52 -12.48
C ARG A 65 -0.12 1.07 -12.34
N LEU A 66 -0.54 0.37 -11.27
CA LEU A 66 -0.17 -1.03 -11.09
C LEU A 66 -0.87 -1.93 -12.11
N THR A 67 -0.13 -2.89 -12.64
CA THR A 67 -0.66 -3.96 -13.50
C THR A 67 -0.84 -5.26 -12.71
N ILE A 68 -0.37 -5.31 -11.48
CA ILE A 68 -0.55 -6.45 -10.57
C ILE A 68 -1.49 -6.04 -9.43
N PRO A 69 -2.09 -7.02 -8.73
CA PRO A 69 -3.07 -6.72 -7.68
C PRO A 69 -2.52 -5.89 -6.53
N LEU A 70 -3.35 -4.98 -6.03
CA LEU A 70 -3.10 -4.25 -4.78
C LEU A 70 -3.92 -4.85 -3.66
N ASN A 71 -3.25 -5.22 -2.57
CA ASN A 71 -3.89 -5.56 -1.31
C ASN A 71 -3.84 -4.34 -0.40
N LEU A 72 -5.00 -3.79 -0.06
CA LEU A 72 -5.10 -2.63 0.81
C LEU A 72 -5.30 -3.09 2.26
N GLU A 73 -4.33 -2.79 3.12
CA GLU A 73 -4.50 -2.95 4.55
C GLU A 73 -5.18 -1.70 5.11
N MET A 74 -6.13 -1.89 6.01
CA MET A 74 -6.93 -0.78 6.53
C MET A 74 -7.55 -1.12 7.89
N ALA A 75 -7.83 -0.09 8.69
CA ALA A 75 -8.62 -0.26 9.89
C ALA A 75 -10.10 -0.50 9.52
N ALA A 76 -10.82 -1.16 10.41
CA ALA A 76 -12.24 -1.47 10.19
C ALA A 76 -13.11 -0.27 10.60
N THR A 77 -13.02 0.82 9.85
CA THR A 77 -13.81 2.06 10.10
C THR A 77 -14.66 2.38 8.88
N GLU A 78 -15.72 3.17 9.10
CA GLU A 78 -16.57 3.59 8.00
C GLU A 78 -15.81 4.40 6.95
N GLU A 79 -14.91 5.28 7.39
CA GLU A 79 -14.07 6.06 6.49
C GLU A 79 -13.26 5.15 5.55
N MET A 80 -12.59 4.17 6.13
CA MET A 80 -11.75 3.26 5.35
C MET A 80 -12.57 2.38 4.43
N VAL A 81 -13.74 1.93 4.87
CA VAL A 81 -14.65 1.15 4.01
C VAL A 81 -15.08 1.98 2.81
N ARG A 82 -15.42 3.26 3.01
CA ARG A 82 -15.78 4.14 1.89
C ARG A 82 -14.64 4.32 0.91
N ILE A 83 -13.42 4.53 1.42
CA ILE A 83 -12.23 4.66 0.58
C ILE A 83 -11.99 3.38 -0.22
N ALA A 84 -12.03 2.23 0.44
CA ALA A 84 -11.83 0.94 -0.22
C ALA A 84 -12.88 0.68 -1.30
N CYS A 85 -14.14 0.99 -1.02
CA CYS A 85 -15.20 0.83 -2.03
C CYS A 85 -14.99 1.76 -3.22
N GLY A 86 -14.47 2.96 -2.99
CA GLY A 86 -14.21 3.92 -4.06
C GLY A 86 -13.06 3.53 -4.97
N ILE A 87 -11.98 2.98 -4.42
CA ILE A 87 -10.81 2.59 -5.21
C ILE A 87 -10.89 1.15 -5.72
N ALA A 88 -11.73 0.32 -5.10
CA ALA A 88 -11.93 -1.07 -5.48
C ALA A 88 -10.63 -1.86 -5.69
N PRO A 89 -9.80 -2.03 -4.64
CA PRO A 89 -8.58 -2.82 -4.77
C PRO A 89 -8.92 -4.31 -4.97
N ALA A 90 -7.94 -5.09 -5.40
CA ALA A 90 -8.12 -6.52 -5.61
C ALA A 90 -8.48 -7.24 -4.30
N ALA A 91 -7.94 -6.76 -3.18
CA ALA A 91 -8.21 -7.32 -1.86
C ALA A 91 -8.06 -6.25 -0.79
N CYS A 92 -8.77 -6.43 0.33
CA CYS A 92 -8.59 -5.63 1.54
C CYS A 92 -8.25 -6.56 2.69
N CYS A 93 -7.37 -6.11 3.57
CA CYS A 93 -7.06 -6.81 4.80
C CYS A 93 -7.35 -5.88 5.97
N LEU A 94 -8.27 -6.28 6.85
CA LEU A 94 -8.59 -5.49 8.03
C LEU A 94 -7.54 -5.74 9.10
N VAL A 95 -6.91 -4.68 9.55
CA VAL A 95 -5.84 -4.76 10.55
C VAL A 95 -6.14 -3.83 11.73
N PRO A 96 -5.79 -4.23 12.96
CA PRO A 96 -5.91 -3.33 14.10
C PRO A 96 -4.84 -2.26 14.02
N GLU A 97 -5.19 -1.05 14.45
CA GLU A 97 -4.26 0.07 14.48
C GLU A 97 -4.23 0.69 15.88
N ARG A 98 -3.02 0.98 16.33
CA ARG A 98 -2.81 1.70 17.58
C ARG A 98 -1.92 2.89 17.30
N ARG A 99 -2.27 4.06 17.85
CA ARG A 99 -1.50 5.29 17.61
C ARG A 99 -0.06 5.21 18.11
N ARG A 100 0.17 4.46 19.17
CA ARG A 100 1.49 4.35 19.82
C ARG A 100 2.35 3.21 19.28
N GLU A 101 1.82 2.40 18.37
CA GLU A 101 2.65 1.34 17.81
C GLU A 101 3.72 1.90 16.88
N LEU A 102 4.84 1.21 16.86
CA LEU A 102 5.91 1.48 15.90
C LEU A 102 5.66 0.66 14.66
N THR A 103 5.67 1.34 13.55
CA THR A 103 5.48 0.67 12.24
C THR A 103 6.53 1.11 11.26
#